data_44b3c1506e42446c6006a760ae84ced1
#
_entry.id   44b3c1506e42446c6006a760ae84ced1
#
_cell.length_a   1.000
_cell.length_b   1.000
_cell.length_c   1.000
_cell.angle_alpha   90.00
_cell.angle_beta   90.00
_cell.angle_gamma   90.00
#
_symmetry.space_group_name_H-M   'P 1'
#
loop_
_entity.id
_entity.type
_entity.pdbx_description
1 polymer ?
#
loop_
_entity_poly.entity_id
_entity_poly.type
_entity_poly.pdbx_seq_one_letter_code
_entity_poly.pdbx_strand_id
1 'polypeptide(L)'
;MAILNIEKSFLTDNRSVLDFLNQTGQGLYIPLYQREYSWDSDNIDQLLEDLTRGIQRIARGEVTDDTKELRFLGTIITVIESNRDNIYPVDLQAVPSRIEKLIDGQQRISTIALMATVLTKRLIEICHKVKPTNPIYEQVEEICDIWVKQKLINIFSFDLGRGKPKLKPKIIRGEKDFWTRDKSVDEAYTSELSNFLGHFIQAYVDNTILPSLS
;
A
#
# COMPACT_ATOMS: atom_id res chain seq x y z
N MET A 1 -39.73 -7.91 0.41
CA MET A 1 -38.51 -8.72 0.18
C MET A 1 -37.84 -8.18 -1.06
N ALA A 2 -36.71 -7.51 -0.91
CA ALA A 2 -35.95 -7.05 -2.07
C ALA A 2 -35.21 -8.26 -2.68
N ILE A 3 -35.50 -8.56 -3.93
CA ILE A 3 -34.80 -9.62 -4.67
C ILE A 3 -33.37 -9.10 -4.90
N LEU A 4 -32.40 -9.70 -4.20
CA LEU A 4 -30.98 -9.40 -4.42
C LEU A 4 -30.62 -9.88 -5.84
N ASN A 5 -30.36 -8.95 -6.74
CA ASN A 5 -29.89 -9.31 -8.07
C ASN A 5 -28.39 -9.66 -7.96
N ILE A 6 -28.09 -10.94 -7.83
CA ILE A 6 -26.74 -11.47 -7.61
C ILE A 6 -25.76 -11.05 -8.70
N GLU A 7 -26.21 -10.93 -9.97
CA GLU A 7 -25.37 -10.52 -11.08
C GLU A 7 -24.86 -9.06 -10.98
N LYS A 8 -25.56 -8.22 -10.22
CA LYS A 8 -25.13 -6.83 -9.93
C LYS A 8 -24.36 -6.69 -8.63
N SER A 9 -24.24 -7.75 -7.86
CA SER A 9 -23.62 -7.72 -6.53
C SER A 9 -22.12 -8.00 -6.56
N PHE A 10 -21.61 -8.57 -7.65
CA PHE A 10 -20.19 -8.87 -7.83
C PHE A 10 -19.66 -8.14 -9.06
N LEU A 11 -18.70 -7.26 -8.83
CA LEU A 11 -17.93 -6.64 -9.90
C LEU A 11 -16.55 -7.32 -9.93
N THR A 12 -16.21 -7.90 -11.07
CA THR A 12 -14.87 -8.42 -11.32
C THR A 12 -14.13 -7.47 -12.23
N ASP A 13 -12.89 -7.17 -11.89
CA ASP A 13 -12.05 -6.28 -12.67
C ASP A 13 -10.60 -6.77 -12.65
N ASN A 14 -9.90 -6.62 -13.77
CA ASN A 14 -8.48 -6.92 -13.88
C ASN A 14 -7.71 -5.61 -13.75
N ARG A 15 -6.96 -5.47 -12.67
CA ARG A 15 -6.18 -4.26 -12.37
C ARG A 15 -4.73 -4.58 -12.11
N SER A 16 -3.86 -3.66 -12.46
CA SER A 16 -2.50 -3.69 -11.94
C SER A 16 -2.50 -3.41 -10.43
N VAL A 17 -1.44 -3.86 -9.76
CA VAL A 17 -1.24 -3.55 -8.32
C VAL A 17 -1.26 -2.05 -8.07
N LEU A 18 -0.61 -1.29 -8.94
CA LEU A 18 -0.57 0.16 -8.83
C LEU A 18 -1.97 0.77 -9.00
N ASP A 19 -2.75 0.35 -9.99
CA ASP A 19 -4.09 0.88 -10.21
C ASP A 19 -5.03 0.56 -9.07
N PHE A 20 -4.89 -0.63 -8.46
CA PHE A 20 -5.68 -1.01 -7.31
C PHE A 20 -5.30 -0.19 -6.06
N LEU A 21 -4.00 -0.06 -5.77
CA LEU A 21 -3.53 0.57 -4.54
C LEU A 21 -3.36 2.10 -4.63
N ASN A 22 -3.33 2.69 -5.83
CA ASN A 22 -3.24 4.15 -6.00
C ASN A 22 -4.61 4.86 -6.09
N GLN A 23 -5.70 4.19 -5.76
CA GLN A 23 -7.02 4.83 -5.76
C GLN A 23 -7.08 5.94 -4.70
N THR A 24 -7.50 7.12 -5.15
CA THR A 24 -7.62 8.29 -4.27
C THR A 24 -8.65 8.05 -3.17
N GLY A 25 -8.28 8.37 -1.94
CA GLY A 25 -9.17 8.26 -0.79
C GLY A 25 -9.54 6.84 -0.38
N GLN A 26 -8.86 5.82 -0.93
CA GLN A 26 -9.05 4.43 -0.54
C GLN A 26 -8.41 4.15 0.81
N GLY A 27 -9.17 3.52 1.71
CA GLY A 27 -8.67 2.87 2.91
C GLY A 27 -9.02 1.38 2.87
N LEU A 28 -8.09 0.55 3.30
CA LEU A 28 -8.25 -0.91 3.36
C LEU A 28 -8.33 -1.35 4.82
N TYR A 29 -9.41 -2.02 5.15
CA TYR A 29 -9.63 -2.55 6.49
C TYR A 29 -9.52 -4.08 6.48
N ILE A 30 -8.64 -4.62 7.32
CA ILE A 30 -8.51 -6.06 7.55
C ILE A 30 -9.31 -6.42 8.79
N PRO A 31 -10.44 -7.16 8.65
CA PRO A 31 -11.26 -7.54 9.80
C PRO A 31 -10.55 -8.50 10.75
N LEU A 32 -10.92 -8.48 12.02
CA LEU A 32 -10.33 -9.36 13.05
C LEU A 32 -10.54 -10.85 12.84
N TYR A 33 -11.63 -11.23 12.18
CA TYR A 33 -11.85 -12.64 11.85
C TYR A 33 -10.91 -13.17 10.77
N GLN A 34 -10.20 -12.28 10.07
CA GLN A 34 -9.12 -12.68 9.18
C GLN A 34 -7.91 -13.13 10.00
N ARG A 35 -7.28 -14.23 9.55
CA ARG A 35 -6.05 -14.71 10.20
C ARG A 35 -4.99 -13.63 10.27
N GLU A 36 -4.12 -13.71 11.25
CA GLU A 36 -2.94 -12.87 11.33
C GLU A 36 -2.03 -13.05 10.10
N TYR A 37 -1.06 -12.15 9.96
CA TYR A 37 -0.06 -12.30 8.90
C TYR A 37 0.69 -13.63 9.11
N SER A 38 0.69 -14.47 8.10
CA SER A 38 1.18 -15.85 8.21
C SER A 38 2.07 -16.29 7.04
N TRP A 39 2.42 -15.37 6.14
CA TRP A 39 3.39 -15.67 5.12
C TRP A 39 4.78 -15.80 5.77
N ASP A 40 5.41 -16.93 5.50
CA ASP A 40 6.80 -17.21 5.87
C ASP A 40 7.77 -16.75 4.79
N SER A 41 9.06 -17.02 5.02
CA SER A 41 10.12 -16.70 4.06
C SER A 41 9.86 -17.33 2.70
N ASP A 42 9.38 -18.57 2.65
CA ASP A 42 9.19 -19.30 1.40
C ASP A 42 8.13 -18.64 0.51
N ASN A 43 7.04 -18.15 1.11
CA ASN A 43 6.01 -17.41 0.38
C ASN A 43 6.54 -16.08 -0.17
N ILE A 44 7.36 -15.39 0.62
CA ILE A 44 7.97 -14.11 0.22
C ILE A 44 9.01 -14.35 -0.87
N ASP A 45 9.85 -15.36 -0.71
CA ASP A 45 10.90 -15.70 -1.68
C ASP A 45 10.30 -16.08 -3.02
N GLN A 46 9.21 -16.86 -3.03
CA GLN A 46 8.49 -17.20 -4.25
C GLN A 46 7.93 -15.95 -4.95
N LEU A 47 7.32 -15.02 -4.20
CA LEU A 47 6.85 -13.76 -4.77
C LEU A 47 8.00 -12.94 -5.36
N LEU A 48 9.12 -12.84 -4.65
CA LEU A 48 10.30 -12.10 -5.09
C LEU A 48 10.96 -12.74 -6.32
N GLU A 49 11.03 -14.08 -6.37
CA GLU A 49 11.52 -14.80 -7.55
C GLU A 49 10.65 -14.52 -8.78
N ASP A 50 9.33 -14.59 -8.64
CA ASP A 50 8.40 -14.34 -9.73
C ASP A 50 8.54 -12.91 -10.26
N LEU A 51 8.64 -11.92 -9.38
CA LEU A 51 8.89 -10.53 -9.76
C LEU A 51 10.26 -10.36 -10.43
N THR A 52 11.30 -10.99 -9.88
CA THR A 52 12.67 -10.90 -10.41
C THR A 52 12.76 -11.49 -11.81
N ARG A 53 12.13 -12.65 -12.06
CA ARG A 53 12.06 -13.25 -13.40
C ARG A 53 11.41 -12.31 -14.42
N GLY A 54 10.31 -11.66 -14.04
CA GLY A 54 9.65 -10.66 -14.90
C GLY A 54 10.57 -9.48 -15.21
N ILE A 55 11.22 -8.90 -14.20
CA ILE A 55 12.17 -7.79 -14.36
C ILE A 55 13.35 -8.20 -15.27
N GLN A 56 13.91 -9.37 -15.07
CA GLN A 56 15.02 -9.86 -15.91
C GLN A 56 14.65 -10.03 -17.37
N ARG A 57 13.43 -10.49 -17.67
CA ARG A 57 12.94 -10.60 -19.04
C ARG A 57 12.78 -9.24 -19.71
N ILE A 58 12.26 -8.26 -18.96
CA ILE A 58 12.18 -6.87 -19.43
C ILE A 58 13.59 -6.31 -19.68
N ALA A 59 14.51 -6.50 -18.74
CA ALA A 59 15.88 -6.00 -18.85
C ALA A 59 16.68 -6.63 -20.03
N ARG A 60 16.32 -7.85 -20.44
CA ARG A 60 16.92 -8.52 -21.61
C ARG A 60 16.25 -8.12 -22.94
N GLY A 61 15.24 -7.26 -22.91
CA GLY A 61 14.49 -6.88 -24.09
C GLY A 61 13.60 -8.00 -24.65
N GLU A 62 13.31 -9.02 -23.85
CA GLU A 62 12.40 -10.13 -24.24
C GLU A 62 10.94 -9.70 -24.21
N VAL A 63 10.64 -8.56 -23.59
CA VAL A 63 9.31 -7.96 -23.49
C VAL A 63 9.35 -6.61 -24.22
N THR A 64 8.49 -6.46 -25.22
CA THR A 64 8.33 -5.24 -26.01
C THR A 64 7.01 -4.56 -25.66
N ASP A 65 6.77 -3.36 -26.16
CA ASP A 65 5.49 -2.64 -25.99
C ASP A 65 4.30 -3.46 -26.50
N ASP A 66 4.52 -4.33 -27.48
CA ASP A 66 3.50 -5.22 -28.05
C ASP A 66 3.32 -6.51 -27.24
N THR A 67 4.30 -6.89 -26.43
CA THR A 67 4.29 -8.12 -25.61
C THR A 67 4.37 -7.77 -24.14
N LYS A 68 3.22 -7.58 -23.49
CA LYS A 68 3.19 -7.29 -22.04
C LYS A 68 3.48 -8.55 -21.23
N GLU A 69 4.43 -8.48 -20.32
CA GLU A 69 4.62 -9.50 -19.30
C GLU A 69 3.56 -9.32 -18.22
N LEU A 70 2.65 -10.27 -18.09
CA LEU A 70 1.62 -10.30 -17.07
C LEU A 70 1.97 -11.35 -16.03
N ARG A 71 2.06 -10.93 -14.77
CA ARG A 71 2.16 -11.82 -13.60
C ARG A 71 0.88 -11.74 -12.80
N PHE A 72 0.17 -12.86 -12.77
CA PHE A 72 -1.04 -12.97 -11.96
C PHE A 72 -0.65 -13.15 -10.49
N LEU A 73 -0.89 -12.13 -9.69
CA LEU A 73 -0.58 -12.13 -8.26
C LEU A 73 -1.71 -12.75 -7.41
N GLY A 74 -2.77 -13.20 -8.03
CA GLY A 74 -3.92 -13.83 -7.38
C GLY A 74 -5.12 -12.89 -7.30
N THR A 75 -6.21 -13.42 -6.73
CA THR A 75 -7.46 -12.70 -6.55
C THR A 75 -7.43 -11.92 -5.24
N ILE A 76 -7.99 -10.71 -5.27
CA ILE A 76 -8.26 -9.90 -4.09
C ILE A 76 -9.78 -9.69 -4.04
N ILE A 77 -10.38 -10.01 -2.89
CA ILE A 77 -11.82 -9.81 -2.70
C ILE A 77 -12.01 -8.71 -1.66
N THR A 78 -12.68 -7.65 -2.07
CA THR A 78 -13.05 -6.54 -1.19
C THR A 78 -14.56 -6.33 -1.16
N VAL A 79 -15.04 -5.82 -0.04
CA VAL A 79 -16.41 -5.32 0.10
C VAL A 79 -16.32 -3.84 0.43
N ILE A 80 -16.96 -3.02 -0.40
CA ILE A 80 -17.08 -1.59 -0.11
C ILE A 80 -18.05 -1.42 1.04
N GLU A 81 -17.57 -0.87 2.13
CA GLU A 81 -18.39 -0.63 3.31
C GLU A 81 -19.09 0.72 3.20
N SER A 82 -20.38 0.68 2.94
CA SER A 82 -21.23 1.86 2.86
C SER A 82 -21.67 2.38 4.23
N ASN A 83 -21.81 1.48 5.21
CA ASN A 83 -22.08 1.83 6.59
C ASN A 83 -20.80 1.77 7.41
N ARG A 84 -20.28 2.93 7.81
CA ARG A 84 -19.05 3.05 8.60
C ARG A 84 -19.19 2.46 10.00
N ASP A 85 -20.40 2.35 10.54
CA ASP A 85 -20.67 1.76 11.85
C ASP A 85 -20.30 0.25 11.90
N ASN A 86 -20.18 -0.39 10.74
CA ASN A 86 -19.76 -1.79 10.63
C ASN A 86 -18.24 -1.99 10.64
N ILE A 87 -17.47 -0.91 10.71
CA ILE A 87 -16.00 -0.96 10.75
C ILE A 87 -15.56 -0.52 12.14
N TYR A 88 -14.85 -1.38 12.83
CA TYR A 88 -14.27 -1.06 14.12
C TYR A 88 -12.80 -0.66 13.96
N PRO A 89 -12.40 0.34 14.73
CA PRO A 89 -13.23 1.32 15.44
C PRO A 89 -13.80 2.36 14.48
N VAL A 90 -15.00 2.80 14.81
CA VAL A 90 -15.65 3.89 14.08
C VAL A 90 -15.12 5.21 14.63
N ASP A 91 -14.28 5.88 13.87
CA ASP A 91 -13.96 7.28 14.11
C ASP A 91 -14.65 8.12 13.03
N LEU A 92 -15.67 8.88 13.43
CA LEU A 92 -16.42 9.77 12.53
C LEU A 92 -15.54 10.87 11.91
N GLN A 93 -14.38 11.14 12.49
CA GLN A 93 -13.37 12.05 11.95
C GLN A 93 -12.38 11.34 11.03
N ALA A 94 -12.44 10.03 10.95
CA ALA A 94 -11.60 9.20 10.11
C ALA A 94 -11.93 9.35 8.64
N VAL A 95 -10.95 9.30 7.81
CA VAL A 95 -11.19 9.71 6.45
C VAL A 95 -10.33 8.97 5.44
N PRO A 96 -10.65 7.72 5.15
CA PRO A 96 -10.78 7.44 3.74
C PRO A 96 -12.18 7.80 3.27
N SER A 97 -12.28 8.37 2.07
CA SER A 97 -13.60 8.62 1.45
C SER A 97 -14.28 7.32 1.04
N ARG A 98 -13.47 6.27 0.79
CA ARG A 98 -13.91 4.92 0.43
C ARG A 98 -13.18 3.91 1.29
N ILE A 99 -13.93 3.12 2.04
CA ILE A 99 -13.39 2.03 2.86
C ILE A 99 -13.74 0.71 2.21
N GLU A 100 -12.71 -0.10 1.98
CA GLU A 100 -12.83 -1.45 1.45
C GLU A 100 -12.39 -2.45 2.49
N LYS A 101 -13.32 -3.33 2.90
CA LYS A 101 -13.04 -4.44 3.78
C LYS A 101 -12.41 -5.57 2.97
N LEU A 102 -11.19 -5.97 3.32
CA LEU A 102 -10.50 -7.09 2.69
C LEU A 102 -11.09 -8.41 3.17
N ILE A 103 -11.67 -9.18 2.25
CA ILE A 103 -12.24 -10.50 2.52
C ILE A 103 -11.23 -11.59 2.15
N ASP A 104 -10.48 -11.38 1.07
CA ASP A 104 -9.36 -12.25 0.68
C ASP A 104 -8.23 -11.43 0.07
N GLY A 105 -7.01 -11.98 0.12
CA GLY A 105 -5.80 -11.33 -0.41
C GLY A 105 -5.05 -10.46 0.59
N GLN A 106 -5.43 -10.45 1.87
CA GLN A 106 -4.80 -9.62 2.91
C GLN A 106 -3.28 -9.83 3.01
N GLN A 107 -2.80 -11.08 2.92
CA GLN A 107 -1.37 -11.40 3.01
C GLN A 107 -0.60 -10.71 1.88
N ARG A 108 -1.08 -10.84 0.64
CA ARG A 108 -0.48 -10.22 -0.54
C ARG A 108 -0.44 -8.70 -0.44
N ILE A 109 -1.58 -8.09 -0.07
CA ILE A 109 -1.67 -6.63 0.06
C ILE A 109 -0.75 -6.11 1.16
N SER A 110 -0.69 -6.79 2.30
CA SER A 110 0.23 -6.43 3.38
C SER A 110 1.69 -6.54 2.95
N THR A 111 2.06 -7.65 2.29
CA THR A 111 3.42 -7.84 1.76
C THR A 111 3.78 -6.76 0.74
N ILE A 112 2.89 -6.46 -0.20
CA ILE A 112 3.14 -5.42 -1.20
C ILE A 112 3.32 -4.05 -0.54
N ALA A 113 2.52 -3.72 0.46
CA ALA A 113 2.68 -2.47 1.19
C ALA A 113 4.03 -2.40 1.93
N LEU A 114 4.43 -3.47 2.60
CA LEU A 114 5.74 -3.56 3.25
C LEU A 114 6.90 -3.49 2.24
N MET A 115 6.80 -4.18 1.11
CA MET A 115 7.78 -4.07 0.03
C MET A 115 7.89 -2.64 -0.50
N ALA A 116 6.77 -1.93 -0.64
CA ALA A 116 6.77 -0.54 -1.06
C ALA A 116 7.50 0.37 -0.07
N THR A 117 7.40 0.12 1.25
CA THR A 117 8.20 0.87 2.25
C THR A 117 9.69 0.60 2.10
N VAL A 118 10.10 -0.66 1.89
CA VAL A 118 11.51 -1.03 1.65
C VAL A 118 12.04 -0.36 0.39
N LEU A 119 11.28 -0.42 -0.70
CA LEU A 119 11.67 0.23 -1.96
C LEU A 119 11.76 1.75 -1.81
N THR A 120 10.80 2.37 -1.12
CA THR A 120 10.84 3.81 -0.82
C THR A 120 12.11 4.19 -0.08
N LYS A 121 12.44 3.47 1.00
CA LYS A 121 13.67 3.71 1.77
C LYS A 121 14.91 3.57 0.90
N ARG A 122 15.01 2.49 0.11
CA ARG A 122 16.16 2.25 -0.75
C ARG A 122 16.35 3.29 -1.84
N LEU A 123 15.27 3.73 -2.47
CA LEU A 123 15.34 4.80 -3.47
C LEU A 123 15.79 6.11 -2.83
N ILE A 124 15.26 6.50 -1.68
CA ILE A 124 15.71 7.69 -0.95
C ILE A 124 17.19 7.60 -0.59
N GLU A 125 17.66 6.45 -0.10
CA GLU A 125 19.08 6.22 0.21
C GLU A 125 19.97 6.37 -1.04
N ILE A 126 19.53 5.88 -2.19
CA ILE A 126 20.24 6.00 -3.47
C ILE A 126 20.30 7.48 -3.89
N CYS A 127 19.14 8.17 -3.84
CA CYS A 127 19.07 9.58 -4.20
C CYS A 127 20.03 10.44 -3.37
N HIS A 128 20.09 10.20 -2.05
CA HIS A 128 21.01 10.93 -1.18
C HIS A 128 22.50 10.65 -1.44
N LYS A 129 22.82 9.48 -2.02
CA LYS A 129 24.22 9.11 -2.35
C LYS A 129 24.71 9.70 -3.66
N VAL A 130 23.82 10.01 -4.59
CA VAL A 130 24.18 10.57 -5.89
C VAL A 130 24.39 12.08 -5.73
N LYS A 131 25.59 12.54 -6.02
CA LYS A 131 25.95 13.97 -5.91
C LYS A 131 25.45 14.75 -7.14
N PRO A 132 25.12 16.05 -7.00
CA PRO A 132 24.70 16.89 -8.13
C PRO A 132 25.71 16.95 -9.28
N THR A 133 26.97 16.66 -9.02
CA THR A 133 28.05 16.61 -10.04
C THR A 133 28.05 15.30 -10.84
N ASN A 134 27.24 14.32 -10.48
CA ASN A 134 27.15 13.05 -11.19
C ASN A 134 26.30 13.21 -12.46
N PRO A 135 26.75 12.72 -13.63
CA PRO A 135 25.99 12.84 -14.88
C PRO A 135 24.57 12.26 -14.85
N ILE A 136 24.29 11.32 -13.95
CA ILE A 136 22.96 10.70 -13.81
C ILE A 136 22.10 11.35 -12.71
N TYR A 137 22.55 12.44 -12.08
CA TYR A 137 21.86 13.04 -10.94
C TYR A 137 20.41 13.42 -11.27
N GLU A 138 20.21 14.13 -12.37
CA GLU A 138 18.86 14.57 -12.78
C GLU A 138 17.91 13.38 -13.04
N GLN A 139 18.43 12.32 -13.66
CA GLN A 139 17.64 11.10 -13.90
C GLN A 139 17.25 10.40 -12.60
N VAL A 140 18.17 10.33 -11.64
CA VAL A 140 17.92 9.74 -10.33
C VAL A 140 16.92 10.58 -9.54
N GLU A 141 17.03 11.89 -9.58
CA GLU A 141 16.11 12.82 -8.93
C GLU A 141 14.69 12.68 -9.52
N GLU A 142 14.57 12.62 -10.84
CA GLU A 142 13.30 12.38 -11.54
C GLU A 142 12.66 11.05 -11.14
N ILE A 143 13.44 9.97 -11.12
CA ILE A 143 12.97 8.63 -10.67
C ILE A 143 12.47 8.72 -9.23
N CYS A 144 13.19 9.40 -8.34
CA CYS A 144 12.76 9.57 -6.96
C CYS A 144 11.45 10.35 -6.85
N ASP A 145 11.31 11.42 -7.59
CA ASP A 145 10.12 12.26 -7.57
C ASP A 145 8.89 11.50 -8.08
N ILE A 146 9.03 10.77 -9.18
CA ILE A 146 7.94 9.99 -9.76
C ILE A 146 7.61 8.77 -8.89
N TRP A 147 8.60 7.95 -8.57
CA TRP A 147 8.34 6.68 -7.92
C TRP A 147 8.09 6.82 -6.42
N VAL A 148 8.89 7.59 -5.69
CA VAL A 148 8.70 7.75 -4.26
C VAL A 148 7.48 8.59 -3.98
N LYS A 149 7.45 9.84 -4.48
CA LYS A 149 6.43 10.81 -4.07
C LYS A 149 5.05 10.58 -4.71
N GLN A 150 4.98 9.96 -5.89
CA GLN A 150 3.72 9.82 -6.62
C GLN A 150 3.20 8.38 -6.71
N LYS A 151 4.06 7.37 -6.58
CA LYS A 151 3.66 5.97 -6.76
C LYS A 151 3.77 5.15 -5.48
N LEU A 152 4.98 4.95 -4.96
CA LEU A 152 5.20 4.05 -3.83
C LEU A 152 4.52 4.51 -2.56
N ILE A 153 4.59 5.80 -2.24
CA ILE A 153 3.95 6.34 -1.04
C ILE A 153 2.44 6.07 -1.04
N ASN A 154 1.80 6.14 -2.19
CA ASN A 154 0.36 5.92 -2.32
C ASN A 154 -0.06 4.44 -2.21
N ILE A 155 0.89 3.50 -2.30
CA ILE A 155 0.60 2.07 -2.09
C ILE A 155 0.22 1.80 -0.63
N PHE A 156 0.92 2.44 0.31
CA PHE A 156 0.74 2.17 1.74
C PHE A 156 0.17 3.34 2.54
N SER A 157 0.01 4.50 1.91
CA SER A 157 -0.59 5.69 2.54
C SER A 157 -1.65 6.34 1.66
N PHE A 158 -2.43 7.20 2.26
CA PHE A 158 -3.31 8.14 1.57
C PHE A 158 -3.25 9.52 2.23
N ASP A 159 -3.51 10.56 1.44
CA ASP A 159 -3.54 11.93 1.95
C ASP A 159 -4.95 12.30 2.40
N LEU A 160 -5.05 12.88 3.59
CA LEU A 160 -6.32 13.39 4.14
C LEU A 160 -6.79 14.69 3.47
N GLY A 161 -5.98 15.31 2.62
CA GLY A 161 -6.31 16.55 1.92
C GLY A 161 -6.62 17.75 2.84
N ARG A 162 -6.37 18.95 2.33
CA ARG A 162 -6.50 20.27 2.98
C ARG A 162 -5.32 20.66 3.87
N GLY A 163 -4.32 21.28 3.28
CA GLY A 163 -3.17 21.88 3.94
C GLY A 163 -1.89 21.06 3.81
N LYS A 164 -1.04 21.06 4.83
CA LYS A 164 0.15 20.21 4.83
C LYS A 164 -0.25 18.76 4.67
N PRO A 165 0.47 17.94 3.86
CA PRO A 165 0.11 16.56 3.63
C PRO A 165 -0.01 15.83 4.97
N LYS A 166 -1.20 15.35 5.28
CA LYS A 166 -1.48 14.51 6.43
C LYS A 166 -1.63 13.08 5.93
N LEU A 167 -0.51 12.46 5.63
CA LEU A 167 -0.49 11.07 5.21
C LEU A 167 -0.86 10.15 6.37
N LYS A 168 -1.67 9.16 6.07
CA LYS A 168 -2.09 8.12 7.02
C LYS A 168 -1.91 6.74 6.38
N PRO A 169 -1.70 5.68 7.17
CA PRO A 169 -1.68 4.32 6.65
C PRO A 169 -2.93 4.00 5.85
N LYS A 170 -2.75 3.44 4.67
CA LYS A 170 -3.87 2.98 3.83
C LYS A 170 -4.51 1.73 4.40
N ILE A 171 -3.73 0.89 5.06
CA ILE A 171 -4.16 -0.40 5.60
C ILE A 171 -4.21 -0.29 7.11
N ILE A 172 -5.36 -0.61 7.69
CA ILE A 172 -5.51 -0.78 9.13
C ILE A 172 -6.08 -2.15 9.46
N ARG A 173 -5.77 -2.65 10.66
CA ARG A 173 -6.23 -3.93 11.15
C ARG A 173 -6.51 -3.87 12.64
N GLY A 174 -7.62 -4.49 13.03
CA GLY A 174 -7.94 -4.66 14.44
C GLY A 174 -8.94 -3.64 14.98
N GLU A 175 -9.54 -3.99 16.13
CA GLU A 175 -10.63 -3.22 16.73
C GLU A 175 -10.18 -1.85 17.26
N LYS A 176 -8.88 -1.67 17.47
CA LYS A 176 -8.34 -0.46 18.09
C LYS A 176 -7.57 0.42 17.11
N ASP A 177 -7.46 0.02 15.85
CA ASP A 177 -6.79 0.82 14.84
C ASP A 177 -7.73 1.88 14.28
N PHE A 178 -7.25 3.12 14.20
CA PHE A 178 -8.07 4.26 13.78
C PHE A 178 -7.43 5.04 12.63
N TRP A 179 -8.25 5.39 11.64
CA TRP A 179 -7.91 6.53 10.80
C TRP A 179 -8.33 7.81 11.51
N THR A 180 -7.46 8.42 12.26
CA THR A 180 -7.76 9.65 12.97
C THR A 180 -6.80 10.77 12.61
N ARG A 181 -7.28 12.02 12.72
CA ARG A 181 -6.45 13.20 12.47
C ARG A 181 -5.61 13.61 13.68
N ASP A 182 -6.12 13.37 14.86
CA ASP A 182 -5.71 14.07 16.07
C ASP A 182 -4.92 13.20 17.05
N LYS A 183 -4.83 11.90 16.80
CA LYS A 183 -4.08 10.98 17.64
C LYS A 183 -2.66 10.74 17.12
N SER A 184 -1.73 10.49 18.04
CA SER A 184 -0.40 10.01 17.70
C SER A 184 -0.48 8.62 17.04
N VAL A 185 0.63 8.17 16.43
CA VAL A 185 0.67 6.84 15.78
C VAL A 185 0.38 5.74 16.80
N ASP A 186 0.99 5.81 17.98
CA ASP A 186 0.84 4.78 19.01
C ASP A 186 -0.55 4.72 19.64
N GLU A 187 -1.28 5.84 19.64
CA GLU A 187 -2.68 5.88 20.07
C GLU A 187 -3.66 5.44 18.99
N ALA A 188 -3.29 5.64 17.72
CA ALA A 188 -4.16 5.38 16.59
C ALA A 188 -4.05 3.95 16.07
N TYR A 189 -2.89 3.32 16.19
CA TYR A 189 -2.63 2.01 15.59
C TYR A 189 -2.02 1.06 16.61
N THR A 190 -2.69 -0.06 16.83
CA THR A 190 -2.26 -1.10 17.78
C THR A 190 -1.81 -2.39 17.09
N SER A 191 -2.25 -2.63 15.86
CA SER A 191 -1.74 -3.75 15.07
C SER A 191 -0.32 -3.45 14.56
N GLU A 192 0.55 -4.46 14.58
CA GLU A 192 1.95 -4.31 14.17
C GLU A 192 2.08 -3.68 12.77
N LEU A 193 1.29 -4.16 11.81
CA LEU A 193 1.31 -3.63 10.45
C LEU A 193 0.93 -2.15 10.42
N SER A 194 -0.20 -1.78 11.00
CA SER A 194 -0.69 -0.40 10.95
C SER A 194 0.22 0.55 11.74
N ASN A 195 0.76 0.08 12.87
CA ASN A 195 1.71 0.84 13.68
C ASN A 195 3.02 1.08 12.91
N PHE A 196 3.60 0.02 12.32
CA PHE A 196 4.80 0.16 11.49
C PHE A 196 4.58 1.14 10.33
N LEU A 197 3.50 0.99 9.57
CA LEU A 197 3.18 1.90 8.47
C LEU A 197 2.98 3.34 8.96
N GLY A 198 2.34 3.52 10.11
CA GLY A 198 2.16 4.83 10.75
C GLY A 198 3.48 5.50 11.08
N HIS A 199 4.39 4.81 11.75
CA HIS A 199 5.72 5.31 12.08
C HIS A 199 6.57 5.57 10.83
N PHE A 200 6.50 4.69 9.83
CA PHE A 200 7.21 4.91 8.57
C PHE A 200 6.74 6.19 7.86
N ILE A 201 5.43 6.39 7.78
CA ILE A 201 4.83 7.58 7.18
C ILE A 201 5.20 8.84 7.98
N GLN A 202 5.14 8.77 9.32
CA GLN A 202 5.52 9.90 10.17
C GLN A 202 6.98 10.29 9.95
N ALA A 203 7.90 9.30 9.95
CA ALA A 203 9.31 9.54 9.69
C ALA A 203 9.56 10.11 8.27
N TYR A 204 8.81 9.64 7.27
CA TYR A 204 8.87 10.17 5.91
C TYR A 204 8.43 11.64 5.84
N VAL A 205 7.33 12.00 6.49
CA VAL A 205 6.80 13.38 6.53
C VAL A 205 7.72 14.32 7.28
N ASP A 206 8.30 13.84 8.38
CA ASP A 206 9.21 14.61 9.23
C ASP A 206 10.66 14.64 8.70
N ASN A 207 10.91 13.95 7.58
CA ASN A 207 12.24 13.79 6.99
C ASN A 207 13.29 13.28 8.00
N THR A 208 12.91 12.30 8.79
CA THR A 208 13.77 11.63 9.76
C THR A 208 14.23 10.25 9.27
N ILE A 209 14.92 9.50 10.13
CA ILE A 209 15.40 8.15 9.77
C ILE A 209 14.21 7.20 9.60
N LEU A 210 14.07 6.65 8.40
CA LEU A 210 13.00 5.71 8.09
C LEU A 210 13.21 4.36 8.82
N PRO A 211 12.16 3.83 9.47
CA PRO A 211 12.20 2.51 10.08
C PRO A 211 12.61 1.41 9.09
N SER A 212 13.18 0.34 9.63
CA SER A 212 13.45 -0.91 8.89
C SER A 212 12.52 -2.01 9.40
N LEU A 213 12.17 -2.91 8.52
CA LEU A 213 11.59 -4.20 8.93
C LEU A 213 12.68 -4.97 9.67
N SER A 214 12.42 -5.35 10.89
CA SER A 214 13.29 -6.21 11.72
C SER A 214 12.89 -7.66 11.56
#